data_a440aa950f781555807ebf4020d565e2
#
_entry.id   a440aa950f781555807ebf4020d565e2
#
_cell.length_a   1.000
_cell.length_b   1.000
_cell.length_c   1.000
_cell.angle_alpha   90.00
_cell.angle_beta   90.00
_cell.angle_gamma   90.00
#
_symmetry.space_group_name_H-M   'P 1'
#
loop_
_entity.id
_entity.type
_entity.pdbx_description
1 polymer ?
#
loop_
_entity_poly.entity_id
_entity_poly.type
_entity_poly.pdbx_seq_one_letter_code
_entity_poly.pdbx_strand_id
1 'polypeptide(L)'
;MLGHQIKVEFNRILNGKQIVKWLLLIFVFPTIQFLLIKDNYVYYRHLDFFLRLNSNFVPLLFPILMTLVYTTEYVGEQKNNFIQYTRLRIPLSTYLLSKLITNAILSFIIAFFIVFIPFVFAMYVEPVLGIVKLSPTEGNPIPYTTFEQFLSLGTFPYGIIYSLWVGLNGSMYATMALLFLMILEKPFIAMSIPFIYYLMTNYIIQVLGLDRFSPASTIFPFSMDQQPLWTVFVPFSILFLILVILGFYLKETMYKRYV
;
A
#
# COMPACT_ATOMS: atom_id res chain seq x y z
N MET A 1 -28.50 -3.94 4.94
CA MET A 1 -27.80 -5.24 4.96
C MET A 1 -26.28 -5.08 4.78
N LEU A 2 -25.76 -4.45 3.72
CA LEU A 2 -24.33 -4.33 3.47
C LEU A 2 -23.54 -3.66 4.61
N GLY A 3 -23.97 -2.49 5.10
CA GLY A 3 -23.28 -1.80 6.20
C GLY A 3 -23.22 -2.59 7.50
N HIS A 4 -24.27 -3.36 7.82
CA HIS A 4 -24.26 -4.27 8.97
C HIS A 4 -23.20 -5.37 8.77
N GLN A 5 -23.13 -5.95 7.56
CA GLN A 5 -22.16 -7.00 7.26
C GLN A 5 -20.71 -6.49 7.31
N ILE A 6 -20.46 -5.27 6.81
CA ILE A 6 -19.15 -4.62 6.95
C ILE A 6 -18.77 -4.46 8.43
N LYS A 7 -19.70 -4.00 9.28
CA LYS A 7 -19.45 -3.87 10.72
C LYS A 7 -19.11 -5.22 11.38
N VAL A 8 -19.85 -6.28 11.01
CA VAL A 8 -19.57 -7.65 11.49
C VAL A 8 -18.17 -8.10 11.09
N GLU A 9 -17.77 -7.85 9.83
CA GLU A 9 -16.42 -8.17 9.34
C GLU A 9 -15.33 -7.42 10.11
N PHE A 10 -15.49 -6.11 10.30
CA PHE A 10 -14.54 -5.33 11.09
C PHE A 10 -14.40 -5.87 12.52
N ASN A 11 -15.50 -6.11 13.21
CA ASN A 11 -15.47 -6.62 14.60
C ASN A 11 -14.80 -8.01 14.69
N ARG A 12 -14.99 -8.85 13.68
CA ARG A 12 -14.37 -10.17 13.61
C ARG A 12 -12.86 -10.10 13.43
N ILE A 13 -12.37 -9.15 12.62
CA ILE A 13 -10.95 -9.02 12.31
C ILE A 13 -10.20 -8.28 13.41
N LEU A 14 -10.86 -7.37 14.14
CA LEU A 14 -10.26 -6.63 15.25
C LEU A 14 -10.00 -7.55 16.44
N ASN A 15 -9.02 -8.44 16.30
CA ASN A 15 -8.52 -9.29 17.37
C ASN A 15 -7.05 -8.98 17.67
N GLY A 16 -6.56 -9.36 18.85
CA GLY A 16 -5.20 -9.03 19.30
C GLY A 16 -4.11 -9.50 18.34
N LYS A 17 -4.27 -10.67 17.73
CA LYS A 17 -3.29 -11.22 16.78
C LYS A 17 -3.17 -10.35 15.52
N GLN A 18 -4.29 -9.87 14.99
CA GLN A 18 -4.31 -9.01 13.81
C GLN A 18 -3.73 -7.63 14.11
N ILE A 19 -4.05 -7.05 15.27
CA ILE A 19 -3.49 -5.77 15.69
C ILE A 19 -1.96 -5.86 15.79
N VAL A 20 -1.43 -6.91 16.42
CA VAL A 20 0.03 -7.14 16.50
C VAL A 20 0.63 -7.28 15.09
N LYS A 21 0.01 -8.04 14.20
CA LYS A 21 0.46 -8.17 12.81
C LYS A 21 0.52 -6.81 12.10
N TRP A 22 -0.52 -5.98 12.23
CA TRP A 22 -0.54 -4.65 11.62
C TRP A 22 0.52 -3.71 12.21
N LEU A 23 0.74 -3.75 13.51
CA LEU A 23 1.84 -3.00 14.14
C LEU A 23 3.20 -3.46 13.61
N LEU A 24 3.41 -4.78 13.44
CA LEU A 24 4.62 -5.29 12.82
C LEU A 24 4.80 -4.78 11.38
N LEU A 25 3.73 -4.78 10.56
CA LEU A 25 3.79 -4.25 9.19
C LEU A 25 4.14 -2.77 9.15
N ILE A 26 3.60 -1.97 10.09
CA ILE A 26 3.83 -0.52 10.15
C ILE A 26 5.25 -0.19 10.63
N PHE A 27 5.76 -0.89 11.64
CA PHE A 27 6.99 -0.46 12.32
C PHE A 27 8.24 -1.21 11.89
N VAL A 28 8.18 -2.50 11.56
CA VAL A 28 9.38 -3.33 11.36
C VAL A 28 10.23 -2.81 10.20
N PHE A 29 9.65 -2.60 9.03
CA PHE A 29 10.41 -2.21 7.84
C PHE A 29 10.98 -0.79 7.92
N PRO A 30 10.21 0.23 8.34
CA PRO A 30 10.79 1.56 8.57
C PRO A 30 11.88 1.57 9.65
N THR A 31 11.72 0.78 10.73
CA THR A 31 12.74 0.69 11.79
C THR A 31 14.02 0.03 11.30
N ILE A 32 13.93 -1.09 10.56
CA ILE A 32 15.10 -1.72 9.96
C ILE A 32 15.81 -0.73 9.03
N GLN A 33 15.05 -0.05 8.17
CA GLN A 33 15.61 0.94 7.26
C GLN A 33 16.31 2.07 8.05
N PHE A 34 15.69 2.61 9.10
CA PHE A 34 16.28 3.62 9.97
C PHE A 34 17.64 3.18 10.52
N LEU A 35 17.71 1.96 11.09
CA LEU A 35 18.95 1.43 11.66
C LEU A 35 20.08 1.30 10.62
N LEU A 36 19.74 1.01 9.36
CA LEU A 36 20.71 0.89 8.28
C LEU A 36 21.21 2.24 7.75
N ILE A 37 20.40 3.30 7.85
CA ILE A 37 20.73 4.58 7.18
C ILE A 37 21.19 5.67 8.13
N LYS A 38 20.90 5.59 9.43
CA LYS A 38 21.15 6.66 10.40
C LYS A 38 22.62 7.10 10.48
N ASP A 39 23.57 6.15 10.37
CA ASP A 39 25.01 6.41 10.49
C ASP A 39 25.75 6.43 9.15
N ASN A 40 25.10 5.95 8.07
CA ASN A 40 25.74 5.73 6.77
C ASN A 40 25.55 6.88 5.78
N TYR A 41 24.71 7.85 6.10
CA TYR A 41 24.40 8.96 5.21
C TYR A 41 24.43 10.29 5.94
N VAL A 42 24.77 11.34 5.19
CA VAL A 42 24.61 12.74 5.59
C VAL A 42 23.48 13.32 4.76
N TYR A 43 22.53 13.98 5.38
CA TYR A 43 21.35 14.51 4.72
C TYR A 43 21.41 16.03 4.62
N TYR A 44 20.82 16.59 3.57
CA TYR A 44 20.73 18.04 3.41
C TYR A 44 19.51 18.62 4.12
N ARG A 45 18.40 17.86 4.09
CA ARG A 45 17.10 18.26 4.69
C ARG A 45 16.51 17.07 5.46
N HIS A 46 15.70 17.32 6.47
CA HIS A 46 14.91 16.28 7.15
C HIS A 46 13.98 15.54 6.17
N LEU A 47 13.51 16.23 5.12
CA LEU A 47 12.70 15.62 4.09
C LEU A 47 13.46 14.54 3.30
N ASP A 48 14.74 14.75 3.01
CA ASP A 48 15.58 13.76 2.32
C ASP A 48 15.77 12.51 3.18
N PHE A 49 15.90 12.70 4.49
CA PHE A 49 15.92 11.60 5.45
C PHE A 49 14.57 10.82 5.44
N PHE A 50 13.43 11.53 5.47
CA PHE A 50 12.11 10.89 5.34
C PHE A 50 11.98 10.08 4.05
N LEU A 51 12.34 10.64 2.92
CA LEU A 51 12.31 9.95 1.63
C LEU A 51 13.20 8.72 1.64
N ARG A 52 14.38 8.81 2.27
CA ARG A 52 15.30 7.68 2.38
C ARG A 52 14.78 6.57 3.29
N LEU A 53 14.03 6.90 4.36
CA LEU A 53 13.35 5.91 5.19
C LEU A 53 12.38 5.03 4.38
N ASN A 54 11.79 5.59 3.33
CA ASN A 54 10.82 4.93 2.48
C ASN A 54 11.39 4.50 1.11
N SER A 55 12.71 4.38 0.94
CA SER A 55 13.31 4.17 -0.39
C SER A 55 13.61 2.73 -0.77
N ASN A 56 13.74 1.79 0.17
CA ASN A 56 14.22 0.43 -0.11
C ASN A 56 13.16 -0.64 0.18
N PHE A 57 13.04 -1.06 1.46
CA PHE A 57 12.23 -2.22 1.83
C PHE A 57 10.74 -2.02 1.59
N VAL A 58 10.22 -0.84 1.96
CA VAL A 58 8.80 -0.55 1.81
C VAL A 58 8.38 -0.55 0.33
N PRO A 59 9.03 0.18 -0.58
CA PRO A 59 8.71 0.14 -2.01
C PRO A 59 8.84 -1.25 -2.62
N LEU A 60 9.93 -1.97 -2.31
CA LEU A 60 10.18 -3.30 -2.86
C LEU A 60 9.10 -4.31 -2.48
N LEU A 61 8.71 -4.33 -1.21
CA LEU A 61 7.80 -5.32 -0.66
C LEU A 61 6.34 -4.82 -0.60
N PHE A 62 6.06 -3.62 -1.08
CA PHE A 62 4.78 -2.95 -0.89
C PHE A 62 3.55 -3.81 -1.21
N PRO A 63 3.44 -4.48 -2.37
CA PRO A 63 2.27 -5.31 -2.66
C PRO A 63 2.16 -6.52 -1.74
N ILE A 64 3.29 -7.09 -1.28
CA ILE A 64 3.30 -8.20 -0.32
C ILE A 64 2.76 -7.72 1.02
N LEU A 65 3.27 -6.57 1.53
CA LEU A 65 2.83 -6.00 2.79
C LEU A 65 1.31 -5.75 2.77
N MET A 66 0.80 -5.18 1.68
CA MET A 66 -0.63 -4.91 1.51
C MET A 66 -1.47 -6.19 1.42
N THR A 67 -0.95 -7.20 0.74
CA THR A 67 -1.60 -8.51 0.66
C THR A 67 -1.76 -9.12 2.06
N LEU A 68 -0.76 -9.03 2.91
CA LEU A 68 -0.77 -9.63 4.26
C LEU A 68 -1.75 -8.96 5.22
N VAL A 69 -2.24 -7.77 4.96
CA VAL A 69 -3.13 -7.03 5.89
C VAL A 69 -4.40 -7.82 6.21
N TYR A 70 -5.06 -8.37 5.19
CA TYR A 70 -6.37 -9.00 5.32
C TYR A 70 -6.44 -10.43 4.76
N THR A 71 -5.74 -10.73 3.67
CA THR A 71 -5.96 -11.96 2.89
C THR A 71 -5.69 -13.24 3.66
N THR A 72 -4.79 -13.21 4.66
CA THR A 72 -4.53 -14.35 5.54
C THR A 72 -5.77 -14.83 6.30
N GLU A 73 -6.65 -13.90 6.71
CA GLU A 73 -7.93 -14.22 7.35
C GLU A 73 -8.91 -14.84 6.36
N TYR A 74 -8.98 -14.29 5.16
CA TYR A 74 -9.83 -14.84 4.12
C TYR A 74 -9.42 -16.26 3.70
N VAL A 75 -8.12 -16.55 3.64
CA VAL A 75 -7.60 -17.92 3.41
C VAL A 75 -8.04 -18.88 4.52
N GLY A 76 -8.03 -18.43 5.78
CA GLY A 76 -8.56 -19.21 6.90
C GLY A 76 -10.04 -19.55 6.74
N GLU A 77 -10.85 -18.61 6.26
CA GLU A 77 -12.27 -18.84 5.97
C GLU A 77 -12.51 -19.84 4.82
N GLN A 78 -11.70 -19.73 3.75
CA GLN A 78 -11.78 -20.68 2.63
C GLN A 78 -11.49 -22.10 3.09
N LYS A 79 -10.44 -22.31 3.91
CA LYS A 79 -10.10 -23.63 4.46
C LYS A 79 -11.21 -24.24 5.32
N ASN A 80 -11.96 -23.41 6.03
CA ASN A 80 -13.06 -23.82 6.88
C ASN A 80 -14.43 -23.86 6.16
N ASN A 81 -14.47 -23.73 4.84
CA ASN A 81 -15.68 -23.69 4.02
C ASN A 81 -16.74 -22.69 4.49
N PHE A 82 -16.31 -21.58 5.09
CA PHE A 82 -17.19 -20.60 5.73
C PHE A 82 -18.25 -20.02 4.78
N ILE A 83 -17.89 -19.89 3.50
CA ILE A 83 -18.80 -19.36 2.47
C ILE A 83 -20.06 -20.24 2.30
N GLN A 84 -19.94 -21.56 2.44
CA GLN A 84 -21.06 -22.49 2.28
C GLN A 84 -22.12 -22.31 3.36
N TYR A 85 -21.70 -22.05 4.59
CA TYR A 85 -22.61 -21.80 5.71
C TYR A 85 -23.21 -20.39 5.68
N THR A 86 -22.45 -19.42 5.21
CA THR A 86 -22.85 -18.00 5.24
C THR A 86 -23.84 -17.68 4.11
N ARG A 87 -23.71 -18.29 2.93
CA ARG A 87 -24.56 -18.03 1.77
C ARG A 87 -26.05 -18.37 1.99
N LEU A 88 -26.35 -19.25 2.94
CA LEU A 88 -27.75 -19.59 3.30
C LEU A 88 -28.46 -18.45 4.04
N ARG A 89 -27.68 -17.51 4.62
CA ARG A 89 -28.21 -16.42 5.46
C ARG A 89 -28.02 -15.04 4.83
N ILE A 90 -27.04 -14.89 3.94
CA ILE A 90 -26.62 -13.60 3.37
C ILE A 90 -26.45 -13.77 1.85
N PRO A 91 -26.98 -12.85 1.03
CA PRO A 91 -26.73 -12.84 -0.40
C PRO A 91 -25.24 -12.84 -0.73
N LEU A 92 -24.81 -13.67 -1.67
CA LEU A 92 -23.41 -13.84 -2.05
C LEU A 92 -22.73 -12.50 -2.42
N SER A 93 -23.43 -11.64 -3.15
CA SER A 93 -22.94 -10.30 -3.52
C SER A 93 -22.66 -9.44 -2.29
N THR A 94 -23.54 -9.44 -1.29
CA THR A 94 -23.35 -8.71 -0.03
C THR A 94 -22.15 -9.23 0.75
N TYR A 95 -21.97 -10.55 0.80
CA TYR A 95 -20.81 -11.19 1.43
C TYR A 95 -19.50 -10.77 0.76
N LEU A 96 -19.39 -10.92 -0.57
CA LEU A 96 -18.19 -10.58 -1.32
C LEU A 96 -17.85 -9.08 -1.24
N LEU A 97 -18.85 -8.21 -1.41
CA LEU A 97 -18.65 -6.76 -1.30
C LEU A 97 -18.21 -6.34 0.10
N SER A 98 -18.76 -6.94 1.15
CA SER A 98 -18.33 -6.63 2.52
C SER A 98 -16.85 -6.96 2.75
N LYS A 99 -16.36 -8.08 2.21
CA LYS A 99 -14.95 -8.48 2.25
C LYS A 99 -14.06 -7.51 1.49
N LEU A 100 -14.43 -7.16 0.26
CA LEU A 100 -13.67 -6.24 -0.57
C LEU A 100 -13.55 -4.85 0.07
N ILE A 101 -14.66 -4.31 0.59
CA ILE A 101 -14.68 -3.00 1.24
C ILE A 101 -13.85 -3.02 2.52
N THR A 102 -14.02 -4.04 3.37
CA THR A 102 -13.24 -4.16 4.62
C THR A 102 -11.75 -4.28 4.32
N ASN A 103 -11.35 -5.11 3.35
CA ASN A 103 -9.97 -5.24 2.92
C ASN A 103 -9.40 -3.90 2.41
N ALA A 104 -10.14 -3.20 1.54
CA ALA A 104 -9.70 -1.92 0.99
C ALA A 104 -9.48 -0.86 2.07
N ILE A 105 -10.42 -0.73 3.03
CA ILE A 105 -10.32 0.25 4.12
C ILE A 105 -9.15 -0.09 5.05
N LEU A 106 -9.01 -1.35 5.47
CA LEU A 106 -7.91 -1.75 6.36
C LEU A 106 -6.56 -1.55 5.69
N SER A 107 -6.42 -1.96 4.44
CA SER A 107 -5.17 -1.81 3.70
C SER A 107 -4.83 -0.36 3.42
N PHE A 108 -5.84 0.49 3.16
CA PHE A 108 -5.66 1.94 3.07
C PHE A 108 -5.08 2.50 4.37
N ILE A 109 -5.68 2.17 5.51
CA ILE A 109 -5.26 2.67 6.83
C ILE A 109 -3.83 2.20 7.13
N ILE A 110 -3.51 0.93 6.93
CA ILE A 110 -2.18 0.39 7.22
C ILE A 110 -1.13 1.01 6.29
N ALA A 111 -1.39 1.12 4.98
CA ALA A 111 -0.48 1.76 4.03
C ALA A 111 -0.26 3.25 4.34
N PHE A 112 -1.32 3.95 4.74
CA PHE A 112 -1.21 5.33 5.22
C PHE A 112 -0.22 5.44 6.39
N PHE A 113 -0.37 4.61 7.42
CA PHE A 113 0.49 4.67 8.60
C PHE A 113 1.91 4.18 8.37
N ILE A 114 2.16 3.27 7.42
CA ILE A 114 3.52 2.84 7.03
C ILE A 114 4.37 4.05 6.58
N VAL A 115 3.75 5.07 5.98
CA VAL A 115 4.44 6.28 5.50
C VAL A 115 4.29 7.43 6.47
N PHE A 116 3.09 7.63 7.05
CA PHE A 116 2.81 8.77 7.92
C PHE A 116 3.61 8.75 9.22
N ILE A 117 3.82 7.57 9.83
CA ILE A 117 4.61 7.46 11.06
C ILE A 117 6.09 7.81 10.82
N PRO A 118 6.79 7.25 9.80
CA PRO A 118 8.13 7.71 9.42
C PRO A 118 8.19 9.20 9.07
N PHE A 119 7.14 9.76 8.45
CA PHE A 119 7.05 11.18 8.18
C PHE A 119 7.05 12.02 9.47
N VAL A 120 6.17 11.69 10.40
CA VAL A 120 6.10 12.38 11.70
C VAL A 120 7.42 12.24 12.45
N PHE A 121 8.02 11.06 12.44
CA PHE A 121 9.31 10.83 13.05
C PHE A 121 10.40 11.73 12.42
N ALA A 122 10.56 11.71 11.11
CA ALA A 122 11.62 12.43 10.43
C ALA A 122 11.48 13.96 10.49
N MET A 123 10.23 14.47 10.45
CA MET A 123 10.00 15.91 10.38
C MET A 123 9.81 16.60 11.74
N TYR A 124 9.38 15.85 12.77
CA TYR A 124 9.02 16.45 14.06
C TYR A 124 9.76 15.84 15.25
N VAL A 125 10.09 14.56 15.24
CA VAL A 125 10.75 13.88 16.35
C VAL A 125 12.27 13.94 16.20
N GLU A 126 12.78 13.59 15.03
CA GLU A 126 14.23 13.58 14.75
C GLU A 126 14.89 14.94 14.95
N PRO A 127 14.33 16.08 14.50
CA PRO A 127 14.93 17.41 14.76
C PRO A 127 15.14 17.73 16.23
N VAL A 128 14.34 17.14 17.12
CA VAL A 128 14.49 17.31 18.57
C VAL A 128 15.56 16.37 19.14
N LEU A 129 15.67 15.16 18.59
CA LEU A 129 16.60 14.14 19.05
C LEU A 129 18.02 14.34 18.49
N GLY A 130 18.17 14.92 17.32
CA GLY A 130 19.46 15.20 16.68
C GLY A 130 20.28 13.93 16.40
N ILE A 131 19.62 12.82 16.05
CA ILE A 131 20.28 11.52 15.83
C ILE A 131 20.99 11.48 14.47
N VAL A 132 20.42 12.17 13.48
CA VAL A 132 20.88 12.12 12.10
C VAL A 132 21.79 13.29 11.78
N LYS A 133 22.87 13.01 11.02
CA LYS A 133 23.82 14.05 10.60
C LYS A 133 23.22 14.86 9.45
N LEU A 134 22.99 16.15 9.69
CA LEU A 134 22.58 17.12 8.68
C LEU A 134 23.78 17.98 8.29
N SER A 135 23.98 18.18 7.00
CA SER A 135 24.96 19.13 6.45
C SER A 135 24.29 19.91 5.32
N PRO A 136 23.57 20.99 5.65
CA PRO A 136 23.00 21.87 4.63
C PRO A 136 24.13 22.44 3.75
N THR A 137 24.07 22.18 2.44
CA THR A 137 25.01 22.77 1.48
C THR A 137 24.37 23.98 0.83
N GLU A 138 25.06 25.13 0.95
CA GLU A 138 24.69 26.30 0.17
C GLU A 138 25.06 26.07 -1.31
N GLY A 139 24.07 26.17 -2.20
CA GLY A 139 24.30 26.28 -3.65
C GLY A 139 24.15 25.02 -4.51
N ASN A 140 23.90 23.82 -3.97
CA ASN A 140 23.59 22.67 -4.81
C ASN A 140 22.06 22.51 -4.97
N PRO A 141 21.54 22.49 -6.20
CA PRO A 141 20.12 22.21 -6.42
C PRO A 141 19.83 20.79 -5.99
N ILE A 142 19.07 20.63 -4.91
CA ILE A 142 18.58 19.33 -4.45
C ILE A 142 17.41 18.96 -5.34
N PRO A 143 17.40 17.79 -5.99
CA PRO A 143 16.26 17.38 -6.83
C PRO A 143 14.99 17.29 -5.99
N TYR A 144 13.92 17.95 -6.47
CA TYR A 144 12.61 17.91 -5.84
C TYR A 144 11.86 16.68 -6.35
N THR A 145 11.22 15.95 -5.44
CA THR A 145 10.36 14.83 -5.83
C THR A 145 8.97 15.32 -6.25
N THR A 146 8.22 14.46 -6.94
CA THR A 146 6.91 14.81 -7.50
C THR A 146 5.94 15.37 -6.48
N PHE A 147 5.88 14.81 -5.26
CA PHE A 147 4.95 15.27 -4.21
C PHE A 147 5.43 16.52 -3.47
N GLU A 148 6.69 16.92 -3.60
CA GLU A 148 7.21 18.15 -2.97
C GLU A 148 6.52 19.42 -3.49
N GLN A 149 5.78 19.34 -4.60
CA GLN A 149 4.90 20.43 -5.05
C GLN A 149 3.88 20.85 -3.97
N PHE A 150 3.48 19.94 -3.10
CA PHE A 150 2.55 20.23 -2.01
C PHE A 150 3.19 20.87 -0.78
N LEU A 151 4.53 21.03 -0.74
CA LEU A 151 5.20 21.76 0.33
C LEU A 151 4.80 23.23 0.38
N SER A 152 4.32 23.80 -0.73
CA SER A 152 3.73 25.15 -0.78
C SER A 152 2.52 25.31 0.15
N LEU A 153 1.81 24.21 0.47
CA LEU A 153 0.70 24.17 1.42
C LEU A 153 1.17 23.99 2.88
N GLY A 154 2.45 23.71 3.07
CA GLY A 154 3.07 23.42 4.36
C GLY A 154 3.54 21.96 4.49
N THR A 155 4.43 21.72 5.45
CA THR A 155 5.04 20.40 5.66
C THR A 155 4.03 19.34 6.09
N PHE A 156 3.14 19.67 7.02
CA PHE A 156 2.15 18.72 7.52
C PHE A 156 1.11 18.30 6.46
N PRO A 157 0.50 19.23 5.69
CA PRO A 157 -0.34 18.86 4.55
C PRO A 157 0.36 17.98 3.51
N TYR A 158 1.64 18.26 3.20
CA TYR A 158 2.44 17.40 2.33
C TYR A 158 2.46 15.95 2.84
N GLY A 159 2.79 15.75 4.12
CA GLY A 159 2.85 14.41 4.72
C GLY A 159 1.52 13.67 4.66
N ILE A 160 0.41 14.37 4.92
CA ILE A 160 -0.95 13.80 4.81
C ILE A 160 -1.25 13.41 3.36
N ILE A 161 -1.08 14.31 2.39
CA ILE A 161 -1.40 14.08 0.97
C ILE A 161 -0.60 12.89 0.44
N TYR A 162 0.70 12.86 0.72
CA TYR A 162 1.57 11.76 0.31
C TYR A 162 1.14 10.43 0.93
N SER A 163 0.88 10.40 2.23
CA SER A 163 0.42 9.19 2.92
C SER A 163 -0.96 8.71 2.44
N LEU A 164 -1.88 9.63 2.13
CA LEU A 164 -3.17 9.30 1.51
C LEU A 164 -2.98 8.65 0.13
N TRP A 165 -2.06 9.17 -0.67
CA TRP A 165 -1.74 8.60 -1.98
C TRP A 165 -1.21 7.16 -1.86
N VAL A 166 -0.28 6.92 -0.94
CA VAL A 166 0.23 5.58 -0.67
C VAL A 166 -0.88 4.67 -0.13
N GLY A 167 -1.75 5.19 0.74
CA GLY A 167 -2.93 4.49 1.23
C GLY A 167 -3.86 4.02 0.11
N LEU A 168 -4.18 4.89 -0.85
CA LEU A 168 -5.00 4.55 -2.02
C LEU A 168 -4.37 3.43 -2.84
N ASN A 169 -3.09 3.54 -3.16
CA ASN A 169 -2.38 2.49 -3.88
C ASN A 169 -2.34 1.17 -3.11
N GLY A 170 -2.11 1.23 -1.79
CA GLY A 170 -2.13 0.06 -0.91
C GLY A 170 -3.46 -0.69 -0.95
N SER A 171 -4.57 0.05 -0.91
CA SER A 171 -5.91 -0.54 -1.03
C SER A 171 -6.12 -1.24 -2.37
N MET A 172 -5.57 -0.71 -3.47
CA MET A 172 -5.66 -1.30 -4.80
C MET A 172 -4.92 -2.64 -4.89
N TYR A 173 -3.66 -2.71 -4.44
CA TYR A 173 -2.88 -3.95 -4.45
C TYR A 173 -3.49 -5.03 -3.53
N ALA A 174 -3.96 -4.65 -2.35
CA ALA A 174 -4.66 -5.56 -1.45
C ALA A 174 -5.96 -6.10 -2.06
N THR A 175 -6.72 -5.22 -2.74
CA THR A 175 -7.96 -5.62 -3.42
C THR A 175 -7.67 -6.55 -4.58
N MET A 176 -6.60 -6.32 -5.34
CA MET A 176 -6.14 -7.23 -6.39
C MET A 176 -5.84 -8.63 -5.83
N ALA A 177 -5.11 -8.72 -4.73
CA ALA A 177 -4.82 -9.99 -4.05
C ALA A 177 -6.09 -10.71 -3.63
N LEU A 178 -7.04 -10.00 -3.02
CA LEU A 178 -8.29 -10.59 -2.55
C LEU A 178 -9.18 -11.05 -3.72
N LEU A 179 -9.26 -10.30 -4.82
CA LEU A 179 -9.98 -10.72 -6.02
C LEU A 179 -9.40 -12.01 -6.59
N PHE A 180 -8.07 -12.10 -6.72
CA PHE A 180 -7.44 -13.34 -7.16
C PHE A 180 -7.66 -14.51 -6.21
N LEU A 181 -7.66 -14.28 -4.89
CA LEU A 181 -8.00 -15.30 -3.90
C LEU A 181 -9.43 -15.81 -4.03
N MET A 182 -10.36 -14.94 -4.41
CA MET A 182 -11.76 -15.35 -4.65
C MET A 182 -11.93 -16.14 -5.96
N ILE A 183 -11.07 -15.88 -6.96
CA ILE A 183 -11.13 -16.51 -8.29
C ILE A 183 -10.35 -17.84 -8.30
N LEU A 184 -9.14 -17.85 -7.75
CA LEU A 184 -8.21 -18.97 -7.84
C LEU A 184 -8.31 -19.88 -6.60
N GLU A 185 -8.15 -21.19 -6.82
CA GLU A 185 -8.18 -22.19 -5.74
C GLU A 185 -6.85 -22.30 -4.95
N LYS A 186 -5.76 -21.79 -5.54
CA LYS A 186 -4.41 -21.87 -4.95
C LYS A 186 -4.04 -20.55 -4.28
N PRO A 187 -4.17 -20.43 -2.93
CA PRO A 187 -3.98 -19.16 -2.22
C PRO A 187 -2.60 -18.54 -2.41
N PHE A 188 -1.54 -19.36 -2.40
CA PHE A 188 -0.18 -18.87 -2.57
C PHE A 188 0.01 -18.17 -3.92
N ILE A 189 -0.47 -18.77 -5.01
CA ILE A 189 -0.41 -18.17 -6.35
C ILE A 189 -1.20 -16.87 -6.38
N ALA A 190 -2.44 -16.89 -5.89
CA ALA A 190 -3.30 -15.71 -5.87
C ALA A 190 -2.67 -14.52 -5.14
N MET A 191 -2.05 -14.76 -3.98
CA MET A 191 -1.39 -13.74 -3.17
C MET A 191 -0.09 -13.22 -3.80
N SER A 192 0.58 -14.00 -4.64
CA SER A 192 1.83 -13.61 -5.31
C SER A 192 1.60 -12.73 -6.55
N ILE A 193 0.44 -12.80 -7.19
CA ILE A 193 0.15 -12.09 -8.45
C ILE A 193 0.34 -10.57 -8.33
N PRO A 194 -0.16 -9.87 -7.30
CA PRO A 194 0.04 -8.42 -7.19
C PRO A 194 1.52 -8.01 -7.12
N PHE A 195 2.34 -8.83 -6.45
CA PHE A 195 3.78 -8.59 -6.36
C PHE A 195 4.48 -8.83 -7.70
N ILE A 196 4.15 -9.92 -8.40
CA ILE A 196 4.70 -10.21 -9.73
C ILE A 196 4.30 -9.12 -10.72
N TYR A 197 3.04 -8.71 -10.72
CA TYR A 197 2.55 -7.60 -11.54
C TYR A 197 3.35 -6.32 -11.29
N TYR A 198 3.53 -5.95 -10.01
CA TYR A 198 4.28 -4.76 -9.62
C TYR A 198 5.74 -4.81 -10.11
N LEU A 199 6.45 -5.91 -9.84
CA LEU A 199 7.85 -6.05 -10.27
C LEU A 199 8.01 -6.05 -11.78
N MET A 200 7.17 -6.82 -12.49
CA MET A 200 7.24 -6.90 -13.95
C MET A 200 6.91 -5.56 -14.61
N THR A 201 5.89 -4.87 -14.12
CA THR A 201 5.52 -3.56 -14.65
C THR A 201 6.62 -2.53 -14.41
N ASN A 202 7.22 -2.51 -13.21
CA ASN A 202 8.36 -1.64 -12.93
C ASN A 202 9.53 -1.93 -13.87
N TYR A 203 9.91 -3.20 -14.02
CA TYR A 203 11.02 -3.59 -14.87
C TYR A 203 10.79 -3.20 -16.33
N ILE A 204 9.62 -3.54 -16.90
CA ILE A 204 9.30 -3.25 -18.30
C ILE A 204 9.33 -1.74 -18.56
N ILE A 205 8.70 -0.94 -17.69
CA ILE A 205 8.61 0.51 -17.84
C ILE A 205 9.99 1.16 -17.73
N GLN A 206 10.85 0.68 -16.83
CA GLN A 206 12.24 1.17 -16.70
C GLN A 206 13.09 0.81 -17.94
N VAL A 207 12.99 -0.41 -18.45
CA VAL A 207 13.69 -0.81 -19.69
C VAL A 207 13.26 0.05 -20.89
N LEU A 208 12.01 0.51 -20.92
CA LEU A 208 11.51 1.42 -21.96
C LEU A 208 11.94 2.89 -21.77
N GLY A 209 12.67 3.23 -20.71
CA GLY A 209 13.07 4.60 -20.39
C GLY A 209 11.89 5.50 -19.97
N LEU A 210 10.81 4.90 -19.46
CA LEU A 210 9.59 5.60 -19.05
C LEU A 210 9.42 5.63 -17.51
N ASP A 211 10.52 5.74 -16.76
CA ASP A 211 10.61 5.60 -15.30
C ASP A 211 9.54 6.42 -14.54
N ARG A 212 9.18 7.59 -15.06
CA ARG A 212 8.14 8.48 -14.48
C ARG A 212 6.75 7.83 -14.38
N PHE A 213 6.50 6.73 -15.11
CA PHE A 213 5.24 5.98 -15.08
C PHE A 213 5.36 4.64 -14.38
N SER A 214 6.52 4.33 -13.79
CA SER A 214 6.66 3.07 -13.07
C SER A 214 5.85 3.11 -11.77
N PRO A 215 5.16 2.03 -11.39
CA PRO A 215 4.40 1.97 -10.15
C PRO A 215 5.24 2.32 -8.92
N ALA A 216 6.49 1.87 -8.84
CA ALA A 216 7.36 2.19 -7.72
C ALA A 216 7.64 3.69 -7.62
N SER A 217 8.03 4.33 -8.73
CA SER A 217 8.38 5.76 -8.76
C SER A 217 7.18 6.67 -8.55
N THR A 218 5.98 6.23 -8.92
CA THR A 218 4.74 7.01 -8.75
C THR A 218 4.13 6.89 -7.36
N ILE A 219 4.42 5.78 -6.65
CA ILE A 219 3.99 5.58 -5.26
C ILE A 219 5.05 6.12 -4.30
N PHE A 220 6.33 5.82 -4.55
CA PHE A 220 7.47 6.17 -3.72
C PHE A 220 8.52 6.93 -4.56
N PRO A 221 8.32 8.23 -4.86
CA PRO A 221 9.22 9.00 -5.69
C PRO A 221 10.52 9.30 -4.93
N PHE A 222 11.50 8.42 -5.08
CA PHE A 222 12.84 8.58 -4.54
C PHE A 222 13.86 8.63 -5.69
N SER A 223 14.82 9.55 -5.60
CA SER A 223 15.89 9.74 -6.61
C SER A 223 15.38 10.02 -8.02
N MET A 224 14.25 10.72 -8.13
CA MET A 224 13.69 11.17 -9.40
C MET A 224 13.45 12.67 -9.38
N ASP A 225 13.70 13.32 -10.51
CA ASP A 225 13.33 14.71 -10.70
C ASP A 225 11.81 14.91 -10.59
N GLN A 226 11.43 16.12 -10.16
CA GLN A 226 10.02 16.48 -10.02
C GLN A 226 9.26 16.30 -11.34
N GLN A 227 8.23 15.48 -11.32
CA GLN A 227 7.35 15.24 -12.46
C GLN A 227 5.99 15.93 -12.28
N PRO A 228 5.27 16.24 -13.36
CA PRO A 228 3.90 16.72 -13.27
C PRO A 228 3.00 15.70 -12.54
N LEU A 229 2.07 16.18 -11.70
CA LEU A 229 1.21 15.31 -10.88
C LEU A 229 0.36 14.31 -11.67
N TRP A 230 0.01 14.62 -12.93
CA TRP A 230 -0.78 13.69 -13.74
C TRP A 230 -0.06 12.36 -14.01
N THR A 231 1.29 12.34 -13.96
CA THR A 231 2.07 11.13 -14.22
C THR A 231 1.78 10.01 -13.22
N VAL A 232 1.50 10.36 -11.95
CA VAL A 232 1.21 9.36 -10.91
C VAL A 232 -0.14 8.68 -11.12
N PHE A 233 -1.07 9.34 -11.82
CA PHE A 233 -2.39 8.76 -12.10
C PHE A 233 -2.38 7.73 -13.23
N VAL A 234 -1.35 7.70 -14.07
CA VAL A 234 -1.28 6.75 -15.21
C VAL A 234 -1.24 5.30 -14.72
N PRO A 235 -0.24 4.85 -13.92
CA PRO A 235 -0.21 3.47 -13.42
C PRO A 235 -1.37 3.18 -12.47
N PHE A 236 -1.81 4.16 -11.70
CA PHE A 236 -2.99 4.03 -10.84
C PHE A 236 -4.25 3.71 -11.64
N SER A 237 -4.51 4.43 -12.74
CA SER A 237 -5.69 4.21 -13.59
C SER A 237 -5.64 2.84 -14.29
N ILE A 238 -4.45 2.41 -14.72
CA ILE A 238 -4.27 1.07 -15.32
C ILE A 238 -4.60 0.00 -14.28
N LEU A 239 -4.07 0.11 -13.07
CA LEU A 239 -4.37 -0.83 -11.98
C LEU A 239 -5.86 -0.83 -11.63
N PHE A 240 -6.50 0.36 -11.58
CA PHE A 240 -7.94 0.48 -11.35
C PHE A 240 -8.76 -0.25 -12.42
N LEU A 241 -8.44 -0.08 -13.70
CA LEU A 241 -9.11 -0.78 -14.80
C LEU A 241 -8.96 -2.31 -14.67
N ILE A 242 -7.77 -2.79 -14.31
CA ILE A 242 -7.54 -4.22 -14.04
C ILE A 242 -8.48 -4.71 -12.92
N LEU A 243 -8.62 -3.96 -11.82
CA LEU A 243 -9.51 -4.32 -10.71
C LEU A 243 -10.98 -4.36 -11.14
N VAL A 244 -11.41 -3.41 -11.95
CA VAL A 244 -12.78 -3.40 -12.50
C VAL A 244 -13.03 -4.65 -13.34
N ILE A 245 -12.13 -5.00 -14.25
CA ILE A 245 -12.23 -6.20 -15.08
C ILE A 245 -12.27 -7.47 -14.22
N LEU A 246 -11.37 -7.57 -13.23
CA LEU A 246 -11.35 -8.70 -12.28
C LEU A 246 -12.65 -8.79 -11.46
N GLY A 247 -13.22 -7.65 -11.07
CA GLY A 247 -14.50 -7.59 -10.35
C GLY A 247 -15.66 -8.14 -11.19
N PHE A 248 -15.73 -7.78 -12.47
CA PHE A 248 -16.73 -8.37 -13.39
C PHE A 248 -16.52 -9.87 -13.58
N TYR A 249 -15.28 -10.30 -13.80
CA TYR A 249 -14.95 -11.72 -13.94
C TYR A 249 -15.29 -12.52 -12.67
N LEU A 250 -15.01 -11.98 -11.50
CA LEU A 250 -15.38 -12.59 -10.22
C LEU A 250 -16.90 -12.81 -10.13
N LYS A 251 -17.69 -11.79 -10.49
CA LYS A 251 -19.16 -11.89 -10.45
C LYS A 251 -19.66 -13.07 -11.29
N GLU A 252 -19.15 -13.22 -12.51
CA GLU A 252 -19.53 -14.32 -13.39
C GLU A 252 -19.07 -15.69 -12.86
N THR A 253 -17.84 -15.78 -12.39
CA THR A 253 -17.25 -17.03 -11.88
C THR A 253 -17.95 -17.51 -10.62
N MET A 254 -18.20 -16.61 -9.68
CA MET A 254 -18.89 -16.94 -8.43
C MET A 254 -20.36 -17.31 -8.66
N TYR A 255 -21.02 -16.66 -9.62
CA TYR A 255 -22.38 -17.02 -9.99
C TYR A 255 -22.46 -18.45 -10.54
N LYS A 256 -21.55 -18.84 -11.44
CA LYS A 256 -21.47 -20.20 -12.00
C LYS A 256 -21.10 -21.27 -10.96
N ARG A 257 -20.32 -20.91 -9.92
CA ARG A 257 -19.84 -21.87 -8.90
C ARG A 257 -20.86 -22.11 -7.79
N TYR A 258 -21.71 -21.14 -7.47
CA TYR A 258 -22.56 -21.17 -6.28
C TYR A 258 -24.06 -20.99 -6.56
N VAL A 259 -24.48 -20.70 -7.77
CA VAL A 259 -25.85 -20.63 -8.21
C VAL A 259 -26.12 -21.70 -9.25
#